data_f1736db19de9bbf4cae81779c1ef8d26
#
_entry.id   f1736db19de9bbf4cae81779c1ef8d26
#
_cell.length_a   1.000
_cell.length_b   1.000
_cell.length_c   1.000
_cell.angle_alpha   90.00
_cell.angle_beta   90.00
_cell.angle_gamma   90.00
#
_symmetry.space_group_name_H-M   'P 1'
#
loop_
_entity.id
_entity.type
_entity.pdbx_description
1 polymer ?
#
loop_
_entity_poly.entity_id
_entity_poly.type
_entity_poly.pdbx_seq_one_letter_code
_entity_poly.pdbx_strand_id
1 'polypeptide(L)'
;MAYAFRRENKGTPSFTGVYEGPDGTRRSAGTFPSRRAALRAAQREEQAVREGRWWDRSLGDITFEDYVENSWLPSKHLEATTRAAYRSYLDRHFLPFFGSRAMARILPSLVQEWVTKATAEGLSPRSVRKYHIMLHSIFERAVRDQLILMNPCEHTELPKIIVRRTRTLTPDEFGRLIAAIPERHRLLVATAIETGMRWGELIA
;
A
#
# COMPACT_ATOMS: atom_id res chain seq x y z
N MET A 1 -5.52 -33.18 13.92
CA MET A 1 -4.81 -34.39 13.41
C MET A 1 -4.75 -34.34 11.88
N ALA A 2 -3.53 -34.34 11.32
CA ALA A 2 -3.31 -34.24 9.87
C ALA A 2 -3.63 -35.57 9.16
N TYR A 3 -4.37 -35.56 8.07
CA TYR A 3 -4.64 -36.72 7.25
C TYR A 3 -4.77 -36.35 5.75
N ALA A 4 -4.79 -37.34 4.86
CA ALA A 4 -4.98 -37.15 3.44
C ALA A 4 -6.06 -38.09 2.92
N PHE A 5 -7.00 -37.57 2.15
CA PHE A 5 -8.05 -38.37 1.49
C PHE A 5 -7.93 -38.27 -0.04
N ARG A 6 -8.40 -39.32 -0.72
CA ARG A 6 -8.45 -39.40 -2.19
C ARG A 6 -9.61 -38.57 -2.72
N ARG A 7 -9.36 -37.76 -3.75
CA ARG A 7 -10.37 -37.04 -4.50
C ARG A 7 -10.39 -37.57 -5.94
N GLU A 8 -11.54 -37.97 -6.43
CA GLU A 8 -11.70 -38.35 -7.83
C GLU A 8 -12.09 -37.12 -8.64
N ASN A 9 -11.22 -36.68 -9.53
CA ASN A 9 -11.48 -35.61 -10.47
C ASN A 9 -11.10 -36.11 -11.87
N LYS A 10 -12.09 -36.23 -12.77
CA LYS A 10 -11.95 -36.51 -14.22
C LYS A 10 -10.69 -37.33 -14.61
N GLY A 11 -10.59 -38.56 -14.09
CA GLY A 11 -9.65 -39.57 -14.60
C GLY A 11 -8.25 -39.62 -13.99
N THR A 12 -7.84 -38.65 -13.20
CA THR A 12 -6.54 -38.70 -12.50
C THR A 12 -6.75 -38.66 -10.98
N PRO A 13 -6.25 -39.67 -10.22
CA PRO A 13 -6.40 -39.67 -8.77
C PRO A 13 -5.59 -38.53 -8.15
N SER A 14 -6.22 -37.68 -7.36
CA SER A 14 -5.61 -36.63 -6.57
C SER A 14 -5.88 -36.81 -5.08
N PHE A 15 -5.02 -36.27 -4.24
CA PHE A 15 -5.10 -36.41 -2.79
C PHE A 15 -5.11 -35.03 -2.14
N THR A 16 -6.10 -34.78 -1.28
CA THR A 16 -6.18 -33.52 -0.51
C THR A 16 -5.66 -33.78 0.90
N GLY A 17 -4.66 -32.97 1.31
CA GLY A 17 -4.19 -32.93 2.69
C GLY A 17 -5.13 -32.08 3.54
N VAL A 18 -5.47 -32.56 4.74
CA VAL A 18 -6.33 -31.85 5.70
C VAL A 18 -5.63 -31.79 7.05
N TYR A 19 -5.73 -30.65 7.68
CA TYR A 19 -5.22 -30.39 9.03
C TYR A 19 -6.26 -29.62 9.85
N GLU A 20 -6.05 -29.54 11.14
CA GLU A 20 -6.87 -28.76 12.07
C GLU A 20 -6.22 -27.41 12.34
N GLY A 21 -6.95 -26.34 12.05
CA GLY A 21 -6.53 -24.95 12.31
C GLY A 21 -6.50 -24.62 13.80
N PRO A 22 -5.98 -23.44 14.20
CA PRO A 22 -5.91 -23.02 15.60
C PRO A 22 -7.30 -22.85 16.25
N ASP A 23 -8.33 -22.66 15.44
CA ASP A 23 -9.74 -22.55 15.82
C ASP A 23 -10.47 -23.91 15.88
N GLY A 24 -9.74 -25.03 15.74
CA GLY A 24 -10.30 -26.38 15.70
C GLY A 24 -11.01 -26.73 14.38
N THR A 25 -11.08 -25.81 13.40
CA THR A 25 -11.71 -26.10 12.11
C THR A 25 -10.80 -26.91 11.19
N ARG A 26 -11.41 -27.78 10.37
CA ARG A 26 -10.67 -28.55 9.38
C ARG A 26 -10.37 -27.70 8.16
N ARG A 27 -9.09 -27.63 7.77
CA ARG A 27 -8.60 -26.82 6.65
C ARG A 27 -7.82 -27.67 5.66
N SER A 28 -7.85 -27.28 4.39
CA SER A 28 -7.12 -27.96 3.32
C SER A 28 -5.69 -27.42 3.24
N ALA A 29 -4.71 -28.34 3.22
CA ALA A 29 -3.32 -28.02 2.94
C ALA A 29 -2.98 -28.04 1.44
N GLY A 30 -4.02 -28.24 0.58
CA GLY A 30 -3.87 -28.32 -0.87
C GLY A 30 -4.12 -29.72 -1.44
N THR A 31 -4.18 -29.80 -2.78
CA THR A 31 -4.40 -31.06 -3.52
C THR A 31 -3.13 -31.43 -4.26
N PHE A 32 -2.72 -32.70 -4.16
CA PHE A 32 -1.43 -33.22 -4.64
C PHE A 32 -1.62 -34.50 -5.45
N PRO A 33 -0.67 -34.85 -6.34
CA PRO A 33 -0.77 -36.08 -7.13
C PRO A 33 -0.52 -37.35 -6.31
N SER A 34 0.03 -37.24 -5.09
CA SER A 34 0.27 -38.41 -4.24
C SER A 34 -0.21 -38.19 -2.80
N ARG A 35 -0.69 -39.28 -2.19
CA ARG A 35 -1.12 -39.29 -0.77
C ARG A 35 -0.02 -38.85 0.18
N ARG A 36 1.23 -39.25 -0.10
CA ARG A 36 2.40 -38.91 0.72
C ARG A 36 2.68 -37.40 0.68
N ALA A 37 2.56 -36.77 -0.49
CA ALA A 37 2.74 -35.32 -0.64
C ALA A 37 1.64 -34.55 0.11
N ALA A 38 0.38 -34.98 -0.05
CA ALA A 38 -0.75 -34.38 0.65
C ALA A 38 -0.60 -34.46 2.19
N LEU A 39 -0.22 -35.64 2.70
CA LEU A 39 -0.02 -35.84 4.12
C LEU A 39 1.14 -34.99 4.67
N ARG A 40 2.27 -34.90 3.98
CA ARG A 40 3.40 -34.03 4.37
C ARG A 40 3.02 -32.56 4.41
N ALA A 41 2.18 -32.11 3.45
CA ALA A 41 1.69 -30.74 3.44
C ALA A 41 0.80 -30.46 4.66
N ALA A 42 -0.15 -31.37 4.95
CA ALA A 42 -1.03 -31.25 6.12
C ALA A 42 -0.24 -31.27 7.44
N GLN A 43 0.77 -32.13 7.58
CA GLN A 43 1.63 -32.19 8.75
C GLN A 43 2.44 -30.91 8.97
N ARG A 44 2.94 -30.28 7.89
CA ARG A 44 3.64 -29.00 7.97
C ARG A 44 2.74 -27.88 8.48
N GLU A 45 1.50 -27.81 7.99
CA GLU A 45 0.54 -26.82 8.46
C GLU A 45 0.14 -27.09 9.93
N GLU A 46 -0.08 -28.34 10.30
CA GLU A 46 -0.36 -28.70 11.71
C GLU A 46 0.81 -28.36 12.64
N GLN A 47 2.04 -28.55 12.19
CA GLN A 47 3.23 -28.15 12.94
C GLN A 47 3.31 -26.61 13.07
N ALA A 48 3.02 -25.87 12.00
CA ALA A 48 2.96 -24.40 12.05
C ALA A 48 1.90 -23.89 13.06
N VAL A 49 0.75 -24.58 13.15
CA VAL A 49 -0.27 -24.28 14.18
C VAL A 49 0.29 -24.49 15.59
N ARG A 50 0.96 -25.63 15.85
CA ARG A 50 1.55 -25.95 17.17
C ARG A 50 2.65 -24.96 17.58
N GLU A 51 3.40 -24.46 16.61
CA GLU A 51 4.50 -23.51 16.83
C GLU A 51 4.03 -22.04 16.86
N GLY A 52 2.72 -21.79 16.73
CA GLY A 52 2.16 -20.44 16.72
C GLY A 52 2.57 -19.61 15.48
N ARG A 53 3.09 -20.27 14.43
CA ARG A 53 3.52 -19.65 13.15
C ARG A 53 2.51 -19.83 12.03
N TRP A 54 1.35 -20.41 12.35
CA TRP A 54 0.30 -20.63 11.35
C TRP A 54 -0.36 -19.31 10.95
N TRP A 55 -0.63 -19.18 9.69
CA TRP A 55 -1.27 -18.02 9.08
C TRP A 55 -2.37 -18.46 8.12
N ASP A 56 -3.53 -17.81 8.19
CA ASP A 56 -4.65 -18.08 7.30
C ASP A 56 -4.44 -17.40 5.95
N ARG A 57 -3.98 -18.17 4.96
CA ARG A 57 -3.74 -17.66 3.60
C ARG A 57 -4.99 -17.13 2.92
N SER A 58 -6.18 -17.61 3.33
CA SER A 58 -7.45 -17.17 2.74
C SER A 58 -7.79 -15.71 3.08
N LEU A 59 -7.26 -15.18 4.18
CA LEU A 59 -7.43 -13.78 4.52
C LEU A 59 -6.83 -12.84 3.46
N GLY A 60 -5.80 -13.28 2.78
CA GLY A 60 -5.15 -12.52 1.71
C GLY A 60 -5.89 -12.56 0.36
N ASP A 61 -6.97 -13.32 0.24
CA ASP A 61 -7.79 -13.38 -0.99
C ASP A 61 -8.71 -12.15 -1.15
N ILE A 62 -8.86 -11.32 -0.10
CA ILE A 62 -9.54 -10.02 -0.20
C ILE A 62 -8.85 -9.14 -1.24
N THR A 63 -9.62 -8.40 -2.04
CA THR A 63 -9.05 -7.47 -3.02
C THR A 63 -8.41 -6.25 -2.35
N PHE A 64 -7.46 -5.61 -3.05
CA PHE A 64 -6.85 -4.37 -2.58
C PHE A 64 -7.92 -3.29 -2.34
N GLU A 65 -8.87 -3.15 -3.26
CA GLU A 65 -9.98 -2.20 -3.16
C GLU A 65 -10.83 -2.46 -1.92
N ASP A 66 -11.32 -3.69 -1.74
CA ASP A 66 -12.16 -4.05 -0.59
C ASP A 66 -11.42 -3.81 0.74
N TYR A 67 -10.12 -4.16 0.80
CA TYR A 67 -9.33 -3.93 2.00
C TYR A 67 -9.15 -2.45 2.31
N VAL A 68 -8.84 -1.65 1.31
CA VAL A 68 -8.64 -0.21 1.47
C VAL A 68 -9.93 0.48 1.89
N GLU A 69 -11.06 0.15 1.25
CA GLU A 69 -12.35 0.77 1.50
C GLU A 69 -12.94 0.39 2.86
N ASN A 70 -12.88 -0.88 3.21
CA ASN A 70 -13.60 -1.42 4.37
C ASN A 70 -12.73 -1.50 5.64
N SER A 71 -11.40 -1.46 5.51
CA SER A 71 -10.51 -1.67 6.65
C SER A 71 -9.49 -0.55 6.83
N TRP A 72 -8.67 -0.25 5.80
CA TRP A 72 -7.56 0.67 5.97
C TRP A 72 -7.99 2.13 6.08
N LEU A 73 -8.79 2.65 5.14
CA LEU A 73 -9.21 4.06 5.13
C LEU A 73 -10.13 4.42 6.32
N PRO A 74 -11.11 3.57 6.71
CA PRO A 74 -11.92 3.82 7.91
C PRO A 74 -11.10 3.84 9.21
N SER A 75 -10.01 3.06 9.29
CA SER A 75 -9.14 3.02 10.48
C SER A 75 -8.28 4.27 10.68
N LYS A 76 -8.27 5.20 9.72
CA LYS A 76 -7.44 6.42 9.77
C LYS A 76 -8.22 7.59 10.38
N HIS A 77 -7.69 8.14 11.45
CA HIS A 77 -8.15 9.41 12.01
C HIS A 77 -7.53 10.56 11.22
N LEU A 78 -8.20 11.00 10.16
CA LEU A 78 -7.71 12.01 9.23
C LEU A 78 -8.62 13.23 9.23
N GLU A 79 -8.00 14.40 9.17
CA GLU A 79 -8.71 15.65 8.83
C GLU A 79 -9.35 15.56 7.45
N ALA A 80 -10.45 16.28 7.24
CA ALA A 80 -11.26 16.20 6.03
C ALA A 80 -10.46 16.45 4.74
N THR A 81 -9.55 17.42 4.76
CA THR A 81 -8.66 17.74 3.63
C THR A 81 -7.68 16.62 3.30
N THR A 82 -7.09 15.98 4.33
CA THR A 82 -6.18 14.85 4.16
C THR A 82 -6.93 13.62 3.64
N ARG A 83 -8.14 13.37 4.16
CA ARG A 83 -9.00 12.28 3.69
C ARG A 83 -9.36 12.45 2.21
N ALA A 84 -9.73 13.65 1.78
CA ALA A 84 -10.02 13.96 0.38
C ALA A 84 -8.78 13.75 -0.52
N ALA A 85 -7.59 14.14 -0.05
CA ALA A 85 -6.35 13.90 -0.76
C ALA A 85 -6.06 12.40 -0.90
N TYR A 86 -6.22 11.61 0.18
CA TYR A 86 -6.02 10.16 0.15
C TYR A 86 -6.98 9.48 -0.81
N ARG A 87 -8.26 9.88 -0.80
CA ARG A 87 -9.27 9.39 -1.75
C ARG A 87 -8.81 9.65 -3.18
N SER A 88 -8.42 10.87 -3.49
CA SER A 88 -7.92 11.23 -4.82
C SER A 88 -6.70 10.41 -5.27
N TYR A 89 -5.78 10.05 -4.34
CA TYR A 89 -4.61 9.21 -4.68
C TYR A 89 -5.02 7.76 -4.92
N LEU A 90 -5.96 7.23 -4.13
CA LEU A 90 -6.53 5.90 -4.32
C LEU A 90 -7.19 5.80 -5.69
N ASP A 91 -8.13 6.69 -6.00
CA ASP A 91 -8.95 6.64 -7.21
C ASP A 91 -8.10 6.82 -8.49
N ARG A 92 -7.10 7.69 -8.45
CA ARG A 92 -6.30 8.01 -9.65
C ARG A 92 -5.10 7.11 -9.87
N HIS A 93 -4.47 6.61 -8.80
CA HIS A 93 -3.15 5.97 -8.90
C HIS A 93 -3.11 4.54 -8.44
N PHE A 94 -3.94 4.13 -7.46
CA PHE A 94 -3.85 2.80 -6.88
C PHE A 94 -4.95 1.86 -7.34
N LEU A 95 -6.21 2.26 -7.26
CA LEU A 95 -7.34 1.40 -7.63
C LEU A 95 -7.31 0.95 -9.10
N PRO A 96 -6.94 1.80 -10.08
CA PRO A 96 -6.83 1.36 -11.46
C PRO A 96 -5.75 0.30 -11.69
N PHE A 97 -4.73 0.23 -10.82
CA PHE A 97 -3.61 -0.69 -10.97
C PHE A 97 -3.70 -1.92 -10.07
N PHE A 98 -4.08 -1.73 -8.80
CA PHE A 98 -4.09 -2.78 -7.78
C PHE A 98 -5.51 -3.25 -7.41
N GLY A 99 -6.56 -2.45 -7.64
CA GLY A 99 -7.89 -2.59 -7.05
C GLY A 99 -8.47 -3.99 -7.08
N SER A 100 -8.54 -4.61 -8.25
CA SER A 100 -9.11 -5.96 -8.44
C SER A 100 -8.18 -7.11 -8.04
N ARG A 101 -6.97 -6.83 -7.58
CA ARG A 101 -5.98 -7.86 -7.23
C ARG A 101 -6.14 -8.28 -5.77
N ALA A 102 -6.08 -9.57 -5.50
CA ALA A 102 -6.01 -10.07 -4.14
C ALA A 102 -4.72 -9.57 -3.44
N MET A 103 -4.84 -9.16 -2.18
CA MET A 103 -3.71 -8.63 -1.38
C MET A 103 -2.51 -9.58 -1.39
N ALA A 104 -2.74 -10.88 -1.23
CA ALA A 104 -1.68 -11.90 -1.24
C ALA A 104 -1.01 -12.09 -2.62
N ARG A 105 -1.57 -11.55 -3.69
CA ARG A 105 -1.01 -11.64 -5.06
C ARG A 105 -0.27 -10.38 -5.50
N ILE A 106 -0.24 -9.35 -4.67
CA ILE A 106 0.52 -8.14 -4.96
C ILE A 106 1.97 -8.38 -4.49
N LEU A 107 2.83 -8.72 -5.45
CA LEU A 107 4.24 -9.01 -5.23
C LEU A 107 5.10 -7.74 -5.33
N PRO A 108 6.34 -7.74 -4.80
CA PRO A 108 7.28 -6.62 -4.93
C PRO A 108 7.53 -6.19 -6.39
N SER A 109 7.58 -7.14 -7.32
CA SER A 109 7.72 -6.86 -8.75
C SER A 109 6.57 -6.02 -9.31
N LEU A 110 5.34 -6.25 -8.83
CA LEU A 110 4.17 -5.49 -9.24
C LEU A 110 4.21 -4.05 -8.69
N VAL A 111 4.71 -3.86 -7.47
CA VAL A 111 4.92 -2.52 -6.91
C VAL A 111 5.99 -1.77 -7.71
N GLN A 112 7.07 -2.44 -8.09
CA GLN A 112 8.12 -1.87 -8.94
C GLN A 112 7.60 -1.50 -10.34
N GLU A 113 6.75 -2.34 -10.93
CA GLU A 113 6.07 -2.07 -12.20
C GLU A 113 5.21 -0.80 -12.11
N TRP A 114 4.44 -0.66 -11.03
CA TRP A 114 3.65 0.55 -10.79
C TRP A 114 4.54 1.81 -10.70
N VAL A 115 5.66 1.75 -9.96
CA VAL A 115 6.62 2.88 -9.87
C VAL A 115 7.17 3.25 -11.24
N THR A 116 7.53 2.26 -12.04
CA THR A 116 8.06 2.45 -13.40
C THR A 116 7.01 3.11 -14.30
N LYS A 117 5.77 2.59 -14.27
CA LYS A 117 4.65 3.12 -15.03
C LYS A 117 4.32 4.56 -14.62
N ALA A 118 4.18 4.83 -13.32
CA ALA A 118 3.89 6.15 -12.79
C ALA A 118 4.95 7.20 -13.19
N THR A 119 6.22 6.78 -13.23
CA THR A 119 7.32 7.63 -13.67
C THR A 119 7.25 7.90 -15.18
N ALA A 120 6.94 6.89 -15.98
CA ALA A 120 6.79 7.01 -17.45
C ALA A 120 5.58 7.88 -17.82
N GLU A 121 4.51 7.87 -17.04
CA GLU A 121 3.33 8.74 -17.18
C GLU A 121 3.58 10.19 -16.74
N GLY A 122 4.80 10.53 -16.31
CA GLY A 122 5.22 11.90 -16.03
C GLY A 122 5.02 12.35 -14.57
N LEU A 123 4.72 11.44 -13.64
CA LEU A 123 4.69 11.81 -12.23
C LEU A 123 6.09 12.23 -11.75
N SER A 124 6.15 13.35 -11.01
CA SER A 124 7.42 13.80 -10.45
C SER A 124 7.99 12.75 -9.45
N PRO A 125 9.33 12.63 -9.35
CA PRO A 125 9.97 11.74 -8.36
C PRO A 125 9.46 11.97 -6.93
N ARG A 126 9.13 13.21 -6.58
CA ARG A 126 8.58 13.57 -5.26
C ARG A 126 7.15 13.03 -5.09
N SER A 127 6.32 13.09 -6.14
CA SER A 127 4.96 12.55 -6.13
C SER A 127 4.97 11.03 -6.04
N VAL A 128 5.79 10.35 -6.85
CA VAL A 128 5.96 8.89 -6.80
C VAL A 128 6.36 8.43 -5.39
N ARG A 129 7.33 9.10 -4.78
CA ARG A 129 7.78 8.78 -3.42
C ARG A 129 6.68 9.02 -2.38
N LYS A 130 5.92 10.12 -2.49
CA LYS A 130 4.78 10.40 -1.61
C LYS A 130 3.71 9.32 -1.69
N TYR A 131 3.37 8.90 -2.90
CA TYR A 131 2.38 7.84 -3.11
C TYR A 131 2.91 6.49 -2.63
N HIS A 132 4.18 6.17 -2.89
CA HIS A 132 4.80 4.96 -2.38
C HIS A 132 4.75 4.88 -0.84
N ILE A 133 4.97 5.98 -0.12
CA ILE A 133 4.83 6.02 1.34
C ILE A 133 3.40 5.65 1.78
N MET A 134 2.39 6.17 1.08
CA MET A 134 1.00 5.82 1.36
C MET A 134 0.73 4.33 1.07
N LEU A 135 1.18 3.82 -0.08
CA LEU A 135 1.06 2.42 -0.47
C LEU A 135 1.74 1.51 0.55
N HIS A 136 2.97 1.86 0.98
CA HIS A 136 3.69 1.16 2.03
C HIS A 136 2.87 1.09 3.33
N SER A 137 2.20 2.18 3.73
CA SER A 137 1.38 2.21 4.95
C SER A 137 0.12 1.34 4.85
N ILE A 138 -0.42 1.13 3.65
CA ILE A 138 -1.54 0.20 3.41
C ILE A 138 -1.07 -1.24 3.63
N PHE A 139 0.04 -1.62 3.00
CA PHE A 139 0.58 -2.97 3.13
C PHE A 139 1.16 -3.25 4.51
N GLU A 140 1.77 -2.27 5.17
CA GLU A 140 2.22 -2.38 6.56
C GLU A 140 1.05 -2.73 7.49
N ARG A 141 -0.11 -2.11 7.28
CA ARG A 141 -1.31 -2.46 8.03
C ARG A 141 -1.82 -3.85 7.67
N ALA A 142 -1.78 -4.25 6.39
CA ALA A 142 -2.18 -5.57 5.95
C ALA A 142 -1.30 -6.70 6.55
N VAL A 143 0.00 -6.44 6.76
CA VAL A 143 0.88 -7.35 7.50
C VAL A 143 0.45 -7.48 8.95
N ARG A 144 0.14 -6.38 9.63
CA ARG A 144 -0.36 -6.41 11.02
C ARG A 144 -1.71 -7.11 11.16
N ASP A 145 -2.57 -6.95 10.16
CA ASP A 145 -3.87 -7.62 10.08
C ASP A 145 -3.75 -9.08 9.61
N GLN A 146 -2.52 -9.58 9.42
CA GLN A 146 -2.19 -10.94 8.99
C GLN A 146 -2.80 -11.36 7.64
N LEU A 147 -3.07 -10.40 6.74
CA LEU A 147 -3.52 -10.71 5.38
C LEU A 147 -2.37 -11.16 4.49
N ILE A 148 -1.18 -10.61 4.72
CA ILE A 148 0.06 -10.91 4.00
C ILE A 148 1.22 -11.04 4.98
N LEU A 149 2.25 -11.80 4.62
CA LEU A 149 3.41 -12.05 5.49
C LEU A 149 4.46 -10.94 5.44
N MET A 150 4.60 -10.26 4.32
CA MET A 150 5.62 -9.24 4.08
C MET A 150 5.00 -8.07 3.31
N ASN A 151 5.54 -6.89 3.57
CA ASN A 151 5.14 -5.69 2.84
C ASN A 151 5.79 -5.69 1.44
N PRO A 152 5.01 -5.75 0.34
CA PRO A 152 5.58 -5.79 -1.02
C PRO A 152 6.25 -4.47 -1.44
N CYS A 153 6.10 -3.39 -0.67
CA CYS A 153 6.78 -2.13 -0.91
C CYS A 153 8.21 -2.10 -0.38
N GLU A 154 8.63 -3.10 0.41
CA GLU A 154 10.01 -3.18 0.89
C GLU A 154 10.98 -3.33 -0.28
N HIS A 155 12.13 -2.65 -0.19
CA HIS A 155 13.19 -2.67 -1.19
C HIS A 155 12.79 -2.17 -2.59
N THR A 156 11.68 -1.42 -2.73
CA THR A 156 11.28 -0.80 -4.00
C THR A 156 12.29 0.28 -4.41
N GLU A 157 12.79 0.22 -5.63
CA GLU A 157 13.64 1.25 -6.20
C GLU A 157 12.82 2.48 -6.61
N LEU A 158 13.07 3.60 -5.96
CA LEU A 158 12.36 4.85 -6.20
C LEU A 158 13.21 5.84 -7.01
N PRO A 159 12.59 6.65 -7.89
CA PRO A 159 13.30 7.64 -8.67
C PRO A 159 14.01 8.67 -7.78
N LYS A 160 15.20 9.11 -8.20
CA LYS A 160 16.01 10.09 -7.47
C LYS A 160 15.34 11.47 -7.50
N ILE A 161 15.27 12.11 -6.34
CA ILE A 161 14.83 13.51 -6.22
C ILE A 161 16.02 14.41 -6.45
N ILE A 162 15.98 15.20 -7.51
CA ILE A 162 16.97 16.26 -7.74
C ILE A 162 16.48 17.48 -6.96
N VAL A 163 17.16 17.79 -5.85
CA VAL A 163 16.86 18.98 -5.06
C VAL A 163 17.49 20.17 -5.75
N ARG A 164 16.67 21.01 -6.37
CA ARG A 164 17.11 22.32 -6.83
C ARG A 164 17.12 23.28 -5.63
N ARG A 165 18.22 24.03 -5.46
CA ARG A 165 18.26 25.07 -4.44
C ARG A 165 17.18 26.10 -4.74
N THR A 166 16.32 26.37 -3.78
CA THR A 166 15.34 27.45 -3.88
C THR A 166 16.10 28.76 -3.86
N ARG A 167 15.89 29.59 -4.89
CA ARG A 167 16.43 30.94 -4.93
C ARG A 167 15.57 31.83 -4.03
N THR A 168 16.20 32.59 -3.17
CA THR A 168 15.57 33.64 -2.37
C THR A 168 15.71 34.97 -3.08
N LEU A 169 14.72 35.86 -2.88
CA LEU A 169 14.81 37.22 -3.39
C LEU A 169 15.90 38.02 -2.64
N THR A 170 16.65 38.83 -3.39
CA THR A 170 17.51 39.85 -2.76
C THR A 170 16.65 41.05 -2.32
N PRO A 171 17.15 41.92 -1.41
CA PRO A 171 16.41 43.13 -1.02
C PRO A 171 16.01 44.02 -2.20
N ASP A 172 16.87 44.16 -3.21
CA ASP A 172 16.56 44.94 -4.43
C ASP A 172 15.49 44.30 -5.29
N GLU A 173 15.51 42.97 -5.39
CA GLU A 173 14.47 42.21 -6.11
C GLU A 173 13.12 42.30 -5.39
N PHE A 174 13.14 42.27 -4.05
CA PHE A 174 11.95 42.49 -3.24
C PHE A 174 11.39 43.90 -3.45
N GLY A 175 12.22 44.95 -3.43
CA GLY A 175 11.78 46.30 -3.69
C GLY A 175 11.12 46.45 -5.06
N ARG A 176 11.71 45.85 -6.12
CA ARG A 176 11.13 45.85 -7.46
C ARG A 176 9.82 45.08 -7.52
N LEU A 177 9.70 43.94 -6.83
CA LEU A 177 8.46 43.15 -6.76
C LEU A 177 7.35 43.98 -6.11
N ILE A 178 7.59 44.61 -4.96
CA ILE A 178 6.59 45.42 -4.26
C ILE A 178 6.14 46.62 -5.11
N ALA A 179 7.06 47.27 -5.83
CA ALA A 179 6.71 48.37 -6.74
C ALA A 179 5.82 47.94 -7.91
N ALA A 180 6.00 46.72 -8.40
CA ALA A 180 5.21 46.17 -9.53
C ALA A 180 3.84 45.64 -9.12
N ILE A 181 3.60 45.36 -7.84
CA ILE A 181 2.32 44.82 -7.35
C ILE A 181 1.33 45.98 -7.15
N PRO A 182 0.01 45.76 -7.55
CA PRO A 182 -1.06 46.70 -7.26
C PRO A 182 -1.11 47.07 -5.78
N GLU A 183 -1.30 48.35 -5.46
CA GLU A 183 -1.21 48.92 -4.11
C GLU A 183 -2.02 48.13 -3.07
N ARG A 184 -3.23 47.70 -3.43
CA ARG A 184 -4.15 46.89 -2.57
C ARG A 184 -3.53 45.57 -2.08
N HIS A 185 -2.49 45.02 -2.76
CA HIS A 185 -1.88 43.74 -2.42
C HIS A 185 -0.47 43.90 -1.81
N ARG A 186 0.11 45.12 -1.81
CA ARG A 186 1.47 45.34 -1.32
C ARG A 186 1.65 44.99 0.13
N LEU A 187 0.71 45.39 0.98
CA LEU A 187 0.78 45.09 2.42
C LEU A 187 0.73 43.56 2.64
N LEU A 188 -0.17 42.85 1.96
CA LEU A 188 -0.29 41.41 2.10
C LEU A 188 1.04 40.70 1.73
N VAL A 189 1.63 41.07 0.58
CA VAL A 189 2.88 40.46 0.11
C VAL A 189 4.06 40.84 0.99
N ALA A 190 4.13 42.07 1.44
CA ALA A 190 5.17 42.52 2.37
C ALA A 190 5.10 41.75 3.70
N THR A 191 3.88 41.64 4.28
CA THR A 191 3.68 40.86 5.51
C THR A 191 4.07 39.40 5.32
N ALA A 192 3.70 38.78 4.19
CA ALA A 192 4.03 37.37 3.89
C ALA A 192 5.55 37.15 3.86
N ILE A 193 6.31 38.07 3.27
CA ILE A 193 7.75 37.94 3.13
C ILE A 193 8.47 38.25 4.46
N GLU A 194 8.07 39.31 5.17
CA GLU A 194 8.65 39.70 6.45
C GLU A 194 8.39 38.68 7.57
N THR A 195 7.23 38.10 7.60
CA THR A 195 6.84 37.16 8.66
C THR A 195 7.08 35.68 8.32
N GLY A 196 7.19 35.35 7.03
CA GLY A 196 7.24 33.93 6.56
C GLY A 196 5.95 33.15 6.79
N MET A 197 4.84 33.81 7.06
CA MET A 197 3.53 33.16 7.23
C MET A 197 3.12 32.38 6.00
N ARG A 198 2.50 31.23 6.23
CA ARG A 198 1.87 30.48 5.14
C ARG A 198 0.63 31.21 4.63
N TRP A 199 0.28 30.98 3.36
CA TRP A 199 -0.89 31.61 2.76
C TRP A 199 -2.17 31.47 3.62
N GLY A 200 -2.44 30.28 4.15
CA GLY A 200 -3.63 30.04 5.01
C GLY A 200 -3.59 30.79 6.34
N GLU A 201 -2.40 31.06 6.88
CA GLU A 201 -2.20 31.86 8.10
C GLU A 201 -2.34 33.36 7.84
N LEU A 202 -1.98 33.78 6.60
CA LEU A 202 -1.99 35.17 6.19
C LEU A 202 -3.41 35.70 5.89
N ILE A 203 -4.33 34.81 5.48
CA ILE A 203 -5.71 35.18 5.09
C ILE A 203 -6.77 34.71 6.09
N ALA A 204 -6.36 34.07 7.19
CA ALA A 204 -7.25 33.69 8.29
C ALA A 204 -7.59 34.91 9.14
#